data_4333234a89b786bd4ae4bbf5d8fefa7f
#
_entry.id   4333234a89b786bd4ae4bbf5d8fefa7f
#
_cell.length_a   1.000
_cell.length_b   1.000
_cell.length_c   1.000
_cell.angle_alpha   90.00
_cell.angle_beta   90.00
_cell.angle_gamma   90.00
#
_symmetry.space_group_name_H-M   'P 1'
#
loop_
_entity.id
_entity.type
_entity.pdbx_description
1 polymer ?
#
loop_
_entity_poly.entity_id
_entity_poly.type
_entity_poly.pdbx_seq_one_letter_code
_entity_poly.pdbx_strand_id
1 'polypeptide(L)'
;MGRSGGAHDAGIGEAQDVLALHAQMCAEQPGVRVALVGFSFGAFVQAKVAHALAQRGQPAWRTCLAGMPSGEVEGQRRYETPVDLPDALVVHGELDDRVPLAAVLDWARPQSQPILVVPGADHFFTGKLPVLRRLVLAHLAG
;
A
#
# COMPACT_ATOMS: atom_id res chain seq x y z
N MET A 1 16.45 -5.66 15.72
CA MET A 1 15.98 -5.59 15.70
C MET A 1 15.64 -5.32 15.63
N GLY A 2 15.48 -5.20 15.70
CA GLY A 2 14.86 -4.84 15.66
C GLY A 2 14.40 -4.44 15.81
N ARG A 3 14.67 -4.26 15.82
CA ARG A 3 14.14 -3.84 15.96
C ARG A 3 13.25 -4.12 16.00
N SER A 4 13.61 -5.07 16.26
CA SER A 4 12.31 -5.15 16.16
C SER A 4 11.66 -4.05 16.03
N GLY A 5 12.34 -3.47 15.97
CA GLY A 5 12.02 -2.16 16.06
C GLY A 5 10.96 -1.67 15.15
N GLY A 6 11.02 -2.07 13.89
CA GLY A 6 10.05 -1.63 12.90
C GLY A 6 8.61 -1.86 13.30
N ALA A 7 8.39 -2.95 14.05
CA ALA A 7 7.06 -3.24 14.51
C ALA A 7 6.52 -2.15 15.43
N HIS A 8 7.38 -1.55 16.19
CA HIS A 8 6.95 -0.56 17.17
C HIS A 8 6.73 0.83 16.60
N ASP A 9 7.43 1.17 15.53
CA ASP A 9 7.25 2.48 14.93
C ASP A 9 6.17 2.48 13.84
N ALA A 10 5.47 1.37 13.66
CA ALA A 10 4.36 1.24 12.71
C ALA A 10 4.74 1.71 11.32
N GLY A 11 5.93 1.34 10.86
CA GLY A 11 6.38 1.67 9.52
C GLY A 11 6.94 3.07 9.34
N ILE A 12 7.09 3.84 10.43
CA ILE A 12 7.59 5.21 10.32
C ILE A 12 9.01 5.25 9.76
N GLY A 13 9.89 4.38 10.28
CA GLY A 13 11.28 4.33 9.80
C GLY A 13 11.38 3.93 8.34
N GLU A 14 10.62 2.89 7.96
CA GLU A 14 10.59 2.43 6.59
C GLU A 14 10.03 3.50 5.66
N ALA A 15 8.97 4.19 6.07
CA ALA A 15 8.39 5.27 5.27
C ALA A 15 9.38 6.41 5.09
N GLN A 16 10.11 6.76 6.14
CA GLN A 16 11.11 7.82 6.05
C GLN A 16 12.23 7.45 5.08
N ASP A 17 12.64 6.18 5.06
CA ASP A 17 13.67 5.70 4.13
C ASP A 17 13.18 5.83 2.68
N VAL A 18 11.93 5.46 2.41
CA VAL A 18 11.37 5.58 1.06
C VAL A 18 11.24 7.04 0.66
N LEU A 19 10.82 7.91 1.59
CA LEU A 19 10.71 9.34 1.31
C LEU A 19 12.07 9.94 0.98
N ALA A 20 13.12 9.52 1.67
CA ALA A 20 14.48 9.99 1.39
C ALA A 20 14.93 9.55 0.00
N LEU A 21 14.65 8.30 -0.35
CA LEU A 21 14.97 7.77 -1.68
C LEU A 21 14.19 8.53 -2.76
N HIS A 22 12.91 8.79 -2.53
CA HIS A 22 12.09 9.55 -3.46
C HIS A 22 12.69 10.94 -3.70
N ALA A 23 13.09 11.63 -2.64
CA ALA A 23 13.67 12.95 -2.75
C ALA A 23 14.96 12.91 -3.58
N GLN A 24 15.80 11.89 -3.36
CA GLN A 24 17.03 11.71 -4.10
C GLN A 24 16.76 11.48 -5.59
N MET A 25 15.79 10.61 -5.90
CA MET A 25 15.44 10.31 -7.29
C MET A 25 14.93 11.56 -8.02
N CYS A 26 14.10 12.35 -7.36
CA CYS A 26 13.55 13.55 -7.95
C CYS A 26 14.65 14.62 -8.15
N ALA A 27 15.63 14.67 -7.26
CA ALA A 27 16.75 15.59 -7.41
C ALA A 27 17.65 15.19 -8.58
N GLU A 28 17.87 13.89 -8.77
CA GLU A 28 18.73 13.38 -9.83
C GLU A 28 18.05 13.41 -11.20
N GLN A 29 16.72 13.23 -11.21
CA GLN A 29 15.96 13.18 -12.46
C GLN A 29 14.72 14.06 -12.33
N PRO A 30 14.85 15.37 -12.44
CA PRO A 30 13.70 16.26 -12.35
C PRO A 30 12.64 15.91 -13.38
N GLY A 31 11.38 15.90 -12.96
CA GLY A 31 10.28 15.56 -13.83
C GLY A 31 9.99 14.06 -13.93
N VAL A 32 10.75 13.21 -13.23
CA VAL A 32 10.48 11.78 -13.23
C VAL A 32 9.13 11.51 -12.54
N ARG A 33 8.38 10.57 -13.10
CA ARG A 33 7.14 10.11 -12.47
C ARG A 33 7.46 8.91 -11.60
N VAL A 34 7.02 8.96 -10.34
CA VAL A 34 7.30 7.90 -9.38
C VAL A 34 6.01 7.19 -9.01
N ALA A 35 6.01 5.87 -9.17
CA ALA A 35 4.91 5.02 -8.71
C ALA A 35 5.33 4.31 -7.44
N LEU A 36 4.37 4.11 -6.54
CA LEU A 36 4.59 3.38 -5.30
C LEU A 36 3.84 2.07 -5.38
N VAL A 37 4.54 0.96 -5.15
CA VAL A 37 3.93 -0.37 -5.19
C VAL A 37 4.30 -1.10 -3.91
N GLY A 38 3.32 -1.62 -3.21
CA GLY A 38 3.57 -2.34 -1.97
C GLY A 38 2.69 -3.55 -1.79
N PHE A 39 3.17 -4.51 -1.03
CA PHE A 39 2.47 -5.73 -0.69
C PHE A 39 2.52 -5.94 0.82
N SER A 40 1.38 -6.29 1.43
CA SER A 40 1.27 -6.62 2.85
C SER A 40 1.76 -5.45 3.70
N PHE A 41 2.69 -5.66 4.64
CA PHE A 41 3.25 -4.57 5.44
C PHE A 41 3.87 -3.49 4.55
N GLY A 42 4.50 -3.89 3.44
CA GLY A 42 5.02 -2.93 2.47
C GLY A 42 3.95 -2.03 1.87
N ALA A 43 2.73 -2.55 1.70
CA ALA A 43 1.62 -1.73 1.23
C ALA A 43 1.25 -0.67 2.26
N PHE A 44 1.25 -1.04 3.55
CA PHE A 44 1.01 -0.08 4.62
C PHE A 44 2.08 1.03 4.61
N VAL A 45 3.34 0.65 4.45
CA VAL A 45 4.44 1.61 4.36
C VAL A 45 4.24 2.55 3.16
N GLN A 46 3.89 2.00 2.00
CA GLN A 46 3.68 2.83 0.81
C GLN A 46 2.45 3.73 0.96
N ALA A 47 1.44 3.30 1.70
CA ALA A 47 0.30 4.17 1.99
C ALA A 47 0.75 5.38 2.80
N LYS A 48 1.62 5.18 3.78
CA LYS A 48 2.18 6.29 4.56
C LYS A 48 3.00 7.23 3.67
N VAL A 49 3.79 6.68 2.76
CA VAL A 49 4.58 7.46 1.82
C VAL A 49 3.68 8.26 0.89
N ALA A 50 2.66 7.61 0.32
CA ALA A 50 1.71 8.28 -0.58
C ALA A 50 1.01 9.44 0.13
N HIS A 51 0.60 9.22 1.37
CA HIS A 51 -0.06 10.25 2.16
C HIS A 51 0.89 11.43 2.41
N ALA A 52 2.13 11.14 2.82
CA ALA A 52 3.12 12.18 3.10
C ALA A 52 3.44 13.02 1.85
N LEU A 53 3.60 12.35 0.71
CA LEU A 53 3.89 13.06 -0.54
C LEU A 53 2.72 13.96 -0.95
N ALA A 54 1.48 13.47 -0.80
CA ALA A 54 0.31 14.27 -1.11
C ALA A 54 0.22 15.49 -0.20
N GLN A 55 0.56 15.33 1.09
CA GLN A 55 0.57 16.44 2.04
C GLN A 55 1.60 17.50 1.66
N ARG A 56 2.67 17.10 1.01
CA ARG A 56 3.73 18.01 0.56
C ARG A 56 3.44 18.63 -0.81
N GLY A 57 2.30 18.30 -1.40
CA GLY A 57 1.97 18.80 -2.75
C GLY A 57 2.73 18.09 -3.85
N GLN A 58 3.30 16.92 -3.57
CA GLN A 58 4.09 16.14 -4.52
C GLN A 58 3.56 14.70 -4.62
N PRO A 59 2.27 14.51 -4.93
CA PRO A 59 1.69 13.17 -4.91
C PRO A 59 2.43 12.23 -5.87
N ALA A 60 2.48 10.96 -5.50
CA ALA A 60 3.00 9.93 -6.39
C ALA A 60 2.14 9.89 -7.65
N TRP A 61 2.74 9.51 -8.77
CA TRP A 61 2.00 9.41 -10.03
C TRP A 61 0.91 8.34 -9.95
N ARG A 62 1.26 7.18 -9.41
CA ARG A 62 0.31 6.08 -9.19
C ARG A 62 0.72 5.34 -7.94
N THR A 63 -0.24 4.71 -7.28
CA THR A 63 0.02 3.89 -6.10
C THR A 63 -0.73 2.57 -6.23
N CYS A 64 -0.05 1.45 -5.98
CA CYS A 64 -0.66 0.11 -6.02
C CYS A 64 -0.41 -0.55 -4.67
N LEU A 65 -1.47 -0.96 -4.00
CA LEU A 65 -1.42 -1.53 -2.67
C LEU A 65 -2.13 -2.89 -2.66
N ALA A 66 -1.41 -3.95 -2.38
CA ALA A 66 -1.96 -5.30 -2.38
C ALA A 66 -1.83 -5.93 -1.00
N GLY A 67 -2.91 -6.54 -0.51
CA GLY A 67 -2.91 -7.22 0.78
C GLY A 67 -2.62 -6.29 1.94
N MET A 68 -3.06 -5.05 1.87
CA MET A 68 -2.70 -4.01 2.82
C MET A 68 -3.43 -4.15 4.16
N PRO A 69 -2.69 -4.25 5.28
CA PRO A 69 -3.34 -4.30 6.59
C PRO A 69 -3.93 -2.95 6.97
N SER A 70 -5.07 -2.99 7.64
CA SER A 70 -5.73 -1.82 8.19
C SER A 70 -6.56 -2.24 9.38
N GLY A 71 -6.68 -1.36 10.37
CA GLY A 71 -7.38 -1.68 11.59
C GLY A 71 -6.69 -2.80 12.35
N GLU A 72 -7.45 -3.60 13.06
CA GLU A 72 -6.90 -4.71 13.82
C GLU A 72 -6.67 -5.92 12.94
N VAL A 73 -5.46 -6.48 13.02
CA VAL A 73 -5.09 -7.70 12.32
C VAL A 73 -4.85 -8.75 13.37
N GLU A 74 -5.44 -9.94 13.19
CA GLU A 74 -5.42 -10.99 14.19
C GLU A 74 -4.02 -11.27 14.73
N GLY A 75 -3.90 -11.29 16.05
CA GLY A 75 -2.64 -11.55 16.73
C GLY A 75 -1.61 -10.46 16.56
N GLN A 76 -1.99 -9.34 15.98
CA GLN A 76 -1.08 -8.27 15.63
C GLN A 76 -1.53 -6.94 16.22
N ARG A 77 -0.78 -5.92 15.88
CA ARG A 77 -1.12 -4.57 16.26
C ARG A 77 -2.24 -4.02 15.41
N ARG A 78 -2.74 -2.88 15.80
CA ARG A 78 -3.69 -2.12 15.00
C ARG A 78 -2.94 -1.24 13.99
N TYR A 79 -3.43 -1.20 12.77
CA TYR A 79 -2.84 -0.39 11.70
C TYR A 79 -3.69 0.85 11.46
N GLU A 80 -3.08 2.01 11.66
CA GLU A 80 -3.72 3.29 11.38
C GLU A 80 -3.36 3.70 9.95
N THR A 81 -4.00 3.03 9.01
CA THR A 81 -3.68 3.21 7.59
C THR A 81 -4.24 4.53 7.07
N PRO A 82 -3.41 5.37 6.44
CA PRO A 82 -3.89 6.65 5.91
C PRO A 82 -5.00 6.49 4.88
N VAL A 83 -5.85 7.49 4.76
CA VAL A 83 -6.99 7.50 3.83
C VAL A 83 -6.78 8.56 2.74
N ASP A 84 -7.67 8.56 1.77
CA ASP A 84 -7.69 9.56 0.69
C ASP A 84 -6.39 9.60 -0.10
N LEU A 85 -5.89 8.43 -0.46
CA LEU A 85 -4.64 8.30 -1.22
C LEU A 85 -4.91 8.57 -2.71
N PRO A 86 -4.18 9.50 -3.34
CA PRO A 86 -4.42 9.83 -4.75
C PRO A 86 -4.06 8.67 -5.69
N ASP A 87 -4.92 8.44 -6.68
CA ASP A 87 -4.66 7.49 -7.78
C ASP A 87 -4.20 6.13 -7.29
N ALA A 88 -4.87 5.61 -6.26
CA ALA A 88 -4.51 4.33 -5.65
C ALA A 88 -5.34 3.19 -6.21
N LEU A 89 -4.66 2.12 -6.63
CA LEU A 89 -5.26 0.84 -6.89
C LEU A 89 -5.08 -0.01 -5.65
N VAL A 90 -6.17 -0.46 -5.04
CA VAL A 90 -6.11 -1.31 -3.86
C VAL A 90 -6.66 -2.68 -4.24
N VAL A 91 -5.81 -3.71 -4.14
CA VAL A 91 -6.15 -5.07 -4.55
C VAL A 91 -6.11 -5.97 -3.32
N HIS A 92 -7.11 -6.83 -3.18
CA HIS A 92 -7.18 -7.72 -2.02
C HIS A 92 -7.67 -9.09 -2.44
N GLY A 93 -7.12 -10.13 -1.83
CA GLY A 93 -7.57 -11.49 -2.08
C GLY A 93 -8.86 -11.79 -1.33
N GLU A 94 -9.80 -12.38 -2.02
CA GLU A 94 -11.09 -12.72 -1.41
C GLU A 94 -10.94 -13.58 -0.15
N LEU A 95 -9.98 -14.51 -0.18
CA LEU A 95 -9.77 -15.49 0.89
C LEU A 95 -8.55 -15.17 1.76
N ASP A 96 -8.14 -13.92 1.79
CA ASP A 96 -7.02 -13.49 2.63
C ASP A 96 -7.37 -13.76 4.10
N ASP A 97 -6.60 -14.65 4.74
CA ASP A 97 -6.80 -15.03 6.13
C ASP A 97 -5.88 -14.29 7.09
N ARG A 98 -4.97 -13.48 6.57
CA ARG A 98 -4.08 -12.65 7.41
C ARG A 98 -4.64 -11.26 7.60
N VAL A 99 -5.13 -10.67 6.51
CA VAL A 99 -5.85 -9.39 6.54
C VAL A 99 -7.23 -9.65 5.98
N PRO A 100 -8.25 -9.83 6.81
CA PRO A 100 -9.59 -10.12 6.30
C PRO A 100 -10.08 -9.03 5.35
N LEU A 101 -10.79 -9.44 4.31
CA LEU A 101 -11.36 -8.49 3.36
C LEU A 101 -12.24 -7.46 4.08
N ALA A 102 -12.95 -7.89 5.13
CA ALA A 102 -13.78 -6.97 5.91
C ALA A 102 -12.98 -5.80 6.47
N ALA A 103 -11.74 -6.04 6.89
CA ALA A 103 -10.91 -4.98 7.47
C ALA A 103 -10.56 -3.92 6.44
N VAL A 104 -10.20 -4.33 5.22
CA VAL A 104 -9.88 -3.36 4.18
C VAL A 104 -11.11 -2.64 3.68
N LEU A 105 -12.26 -3.32 3.67
CA LEU A 105 -13.53 -2.67 3.30
C LEU A 105 -13.93 -1.63 4.35
N ASP A 106 -13.70 -1.91 5.62
CA ASP A 106 -13.99 -0.94 6.69
C ASP A 106 -13.12 0.32 6.52
N TRP A 107 -11.85 0.14 6.15
CA TRP A 107 -10.96 1.26 5.86
C TRP A 107 -11.43 2.04 4.63
N ALA A 108 -11.90 1.33 3.61
CA ALA A 108 -12.24 1.93 2.32
C ALA A 108 -13.57 2.67 2.32
N ARG A 109 -14.52 2.18 3.11
CA ARG A 109 -15.92 2.62 3.02
C ARG A 109 -16.13 4.11 3.28
N PRO A 110 -15.58 4.70 4.37
CA PRO A 110 -15.84 6.12 4.64
C PRO A 110 -15.32 7.07 3.56
N GLN A 111 -14.29 6.66 2.83
CA GLN A 111 -13.67 7.49 1.80
C GLN A 111 -14.08 7.05 0.39
N SER A 112 -14.92 6.04 0.28
CA SER A 112 -15.37 5.48 -1.00
C SER A 112 -14.22 5.02 -1.89
N GLN A 113 -13.20 4.41 -1.29
CA GLN A 113 -12.07 3.87 -2.05
C GLN A 113 -12.47 2.52 -2.65
N PRO A 114 -12.49 2.38 -3.97
CA PRO A 114 -12.78 1.08 -4.58
C PRO A 114 -11.72 0.05 -4.22
N ILE A 115 -12.17 -1.16 -3.96
CA ILE A 115 -11.28 -2.30 -3.69
C ILE A 115 -11.49 -3.32 -4.81
N LEU A 116 -10.40 -3.69 -5.46
CA LEU A 116 -10.46 -4.74 -6.47
C LEU A 116 -10.20 -6.06 -5.79
N VAL A 117 -11.21 -6.91 -5.73
CA VAL A 117 -11.14 -8.21 -5.07
C VAL A 117 -10.80 -9.27 -6.09
N VAL A 118 -9.76 -10.06 -5.83
CA VAL A 118 -9.40 -11.17 -6.71
C VAL A 118 -10.04 -12.44 -6.13
N PRO A 119 -11.02 -13.03 -6.84
CA PRO A 119 -11.73 -14.20 -6.35
C PRO A 119 -10.78 -15.37 -6.11
N GLY A 120 -10.96 -16.05 -4.98
CA GLY A 120 -10.18 -17.24 -4.65
C GLY A 120 -8.75 -16.99 -4.26
N ALA A 121 -8.29 -15.75 -4.22
CA ALA A 121 -6.90 -15.46 -3.88
C ALA A 121 -6.70 -15.41 -2.37
N ASP A 122 -5.58 -15.98 -1.90
CA ASP A 122 -5.19 -15.87 -0.50
C ASP A 122 -4.33 -14.61 -0.30
N HIS A 123 -3.73 -14.46 0.90
CA HIS A 123 -2.93 -13.28 1.21
C HIS A 123 -1.75 -13.11 0.23
N PHE A 124 -1.14 -14.21 -0.18
CA PHE A 124 0.05 -14.19 -1.04
C PHE A 124 -0.29 -14.29 -2.52
N PHE A 125 -1.58 -14.28 -2.87
CA PHE A 125 -2.02 -14.44 -4.26
C PHE A 125 -1.46 -15.71 -4.89
N THR A 126 -1.40 -16.79 -4.11
CA THR A 126 -0.88 -18.07 -4.56
C THR A 126 -1.64 -18.55 -5.78
N GLY A 127 -0.92 -18.84 -6.86
CA GLY A 127 -1.52 -19.24 -8.13
C GLY A 127 -2.21 -18.12 -8.88
N LYS A 128 -2.22 -16.89 -8.35
CA LYS A 128 -2.90 -15.74 -8.92
C LYS A 128 -1.94 -14.58 -9.22
N LEU A 129 -0.64 -14.80 -9.10
CA LEU A 129 0.34 -13.74 -9.36
C LEU A 129 0.24 -13.15 -10.77
N PRO A 130 -0.05 -13.93 -11.82
CA PRO A 130 -0.24 -13.34 -13.15
C PRO A 130 -1.41 -12.36 -13.20
N VAL A 131 -2.48 -12.63 -12.43
CA VAL A 131 -3.62 -11.71 -12.35
C VAL A 131 -3.21 -10.42 -11.68
N LEU A 132 -2.53 -10.53 -10.51
CA LEU A 132 -2.06 -9.36 -9.79
C LEU A 132 -1.11 -8.52 -10.65
N ARG A 133 -0.17 -9.18 -11.32
CA ARG A 133 0.79 -8.50 -12.20
C ARG A 133 0.07 -7.71 -13.29
N ARG A 134 -0.92 -8.32 -13.92
CA ARG A 134 -1.68 -7.66 -14.99
C ARG A 134 -2.40 -6.42 -14.48
N LEU A 135 -3.00 -6.51 -13.29
CA LEU A 135 -3.72 -5.39 -12.70
C LEU A 135 -2.78 -4.22 -12.38
N VAL A 136 -1.62 -4.53 -11.79
CA VAL A 136 -0.62 -3.51 -11.45
C VAL A 136 -0.10 -2.85 -12.72
N LEU A 137 0.29 -3.65 -13.72
CA LEU A 137 0.83 -3.10 -14.97
C LEU A 137 -0.20 -2.23 -15.69
N ALA A 138 -1.48 -2.63 -15.68
CA ALA A 138 -2.53 -1.83 -16.31
C ALA A 138 -2.67 -0.48 -15.61
N HIS A 139 -2.61 -0.46 -14.29
CA HIS A 139 -2.72 0.78 -13.53
C HIS A 139 -1.52 1.70 -13.80
N LEU A 140 -0.32 1.12 -13.93
CA LEU A 140 0.88 1.90 -14.18
C LEU A 140 1.02 2.36 -15.63
N ALA A 141 0.30 1.73 -16.56
CA ALA A 141 0.36 2.09 -17.96
C ALA A 141 -0.54 3.30 -18.29
N GLY A 142 -1.54 3.52 -17.45
CA GLY A 142 -2.47 4.62 -17.66
C GLY A 142 -1.82 5.95 -17.39
#